data_d443264c5926ff2eff088db4d9e107b6
#
_entry.id   d443264c5926ff2eff088db4d9e107b6
#
_cell.length_a   1.000
_cell.length_b   1.000
_cell.length_c   1.000
_cell.angle_alpha   90.00
_cell.angle_beta   90.00
_cell.angle_gamma   90.00
#
_symmetry.space_group_name_H-M   'P 1'
#
loop_
_entity.id
_entity.type
_entity.pdbx_description
1 polymer ?
#
loop_
_entity_poly.entity_id
_entity_poly.type
_entity_poly.pdbx_seq_one_letter_code
_entity_poly.pdbx_strand_id
1 'polypeptide(L)'
;MSYPSWVRMVDFAAEQGFKYLVLDANWYGPEFESDSDPVKGEKAQDVQRLLKYGKEKGVGIWLYLNDVGGRKYPIEKTLKQYGDWGAAGVKYGFMSGTQEEKNRWTKKITELCAQNHLLVDFHDGPVHPYGQMRTWPNAVTREYCHAQLDGHHVFEPKTFVTTVFVNMVAGPIDMNNGMFDLRQGHTTRVDESQPVPSTLVSEAART
;
A
#
# COMPACT_ATOMS: atom_id res chain seq x y z
N MET A 1 -12.10 -8.41 6.19
CA MET A 1 -11.31 -9.01 7.29
C MET A 1 -11.89 -8.57 8.64
N SER A 2 -11.70 -9.36 9.69
CA SER A 2 -12.18 -9.07 11.05
C SER A 2 -11.01 -8.63 11.96
N TYR A 3 -11.34 -7.98 13.07
CA TYR A 3 -10.32 -7.59 14.06
C TYR A 3 -9.43 -8.77 14.53
N PRO A 4 -9.98 -9.97 14.86
CA PRO A 4 -9.12 -11.10 15.21
C PRO A 4 -8.14 -11.53 14.11
N SER A 5 -8.53 -11.40 12.84
CA SER A 5 -7.62 -11.68 11.73
C SER A 5 -6.47 -10.67 11.67
N TRP A 6 -6.76 -9.39 11.89
CA TRP A 6 -5.75 -8.35 11.94
C TRP A 6 -4.77 -8.55 13.10
N VAL A 7 -5.26 -8.93 14.29
CA VAL A 7 -4.41 -9.24 15.44
C VAL A 7 -3.41 -10.35 15.09
N ARG A 8 -3.88 -11.44 14.46
CA ARG A 8 -2.98 -12.53 14.02
C ARG A 8 -1.90 -12.05 13.04
N MET A 9 -2.24 -11.13 12.14
CA MET A 9 -1.26 -10.56 11.21
C MET A 9 -0.22 -9.69 11.93
N VAL A 10 -0.64 -8.94 12.95
CA VAL A 10 0.29 -8.17 13.79
C VAL A 10 1.21 -9.09 14.59
N ASP A 11 0.66 -10.15 15.18
CA ASP A 11 1.49 -11.14 15.91
C ASP A 11 2.51 -11.80 14.99
N PHE A 12 2.07 -12.25 13.80
CA PHE A 12 2.97 -12.80 12.79
C PHE A 12 4.05 -11.79 12.37
N ALA A 13 3.68 -10.54 12.11
CA ALA A 13 4.64 -9.49 11.76
C ALA A 13 5.68 -9.28 12.88
N ALA A 14 5.24 -9.26 14.13
CA ALA A 14 6.13 -9.14 15.28
C ALA A 14 7.08 -10.33 15.43
N GLU A 15 6.56 -11.56 15.28
CA GLU A 15 7.33 -12.79 15.35
C GLU A 15 8.39 -12.88 14.24
N GLN A 16 8.05 -12.40 13.03
CA GLN A 16 8.97 -12.39 11.89
C GLN A 16 9.89 -11.15 11.84
N GLY A 17 9.75 -10.23 12.78
CA GLY A 17 10.57 -9.02 12.85
C GLY A 17 10.19 -7.96 11.81
N PHE A 18 9.01 -8.04 11.19
CA PHE A 18 8.51 -7.00 10.28
C PHE A 18 8.18 -5.73 11.06
N LYS A 19 8.62 -4.60 10.54
CA LYS A 19 8.42 -3.31 11.20
C LYS A 19 7.05 -2.71 10.94
N TYR A 20 6.42 -3.09 9.83
CA TYR A 20 5.16 -2.50 9.38
C TYR A 20 4.19 -3.56 8.89
N LEU A 21 2.91 -3.25 9.05
CA LEU A 21 1.78 -3.98 8.46
C LEU A 21 0.86 -2.96 7.78
N VAL A 22 0.47 -3.22 6.54
CA VAL A 22 -0.49 -2.39 5.82
C VAL A 22 -1.90 -2.98 5.95
N LEU A 23 -2.83 -2.19 6.48
CA LEU A 23 -4.25 -2.44 6.30
C LEU A 23 -4.64 -1.92 4.92
N ASP A 24 -4.69 -2.82 3.96
CA ASP A 24 -4.99 -2.51 2.58
C ASP A 24 -6.49 -2.25 2.36
N ALA A 25 -6.94 -2.17 1.13
CA ALA A 25 -8.27 -1.77 0.71
C ALA A 25 -9.44 -2.30 1.55
N ASN A 26 -10.55 -1.58 1.54
CA ASN A 26 -11.83 -1.96 2.15
C ASN A 26 -11.85 -2.03 3.70
N TRP A 27 -10.89 -1.44 4.41
CA TRP A 27 -10.95 -1.40 5.87
C TRP A 27 -11.96 -0.35 6.38
N TYR A 28 -12.17 0.76 5.65
CA TYR A 28 -13.12 1.82 6.01
C TYR A 28 -14.48 1.70 5.29
N GLY A 29 -14.65 0.70 4.45
CA GLY A 29 -15.81 0.44 3.61
C GLY A 29 -15.38 0.02 2.20
N PRO A 30 -16.30 -0.25 1.28
CA PRO A 30 -15.99 -0.51 -0.11
C PRO A 30 -15.18 0.65 -0.70
N GLU A 31 -14.00 0.36 -1.23
CA GLU A 31 -12.99 1.38 -1.54
C GLU A 31 -13.40 2.36 -2.67
N PHE A 32 -14.30 1.96 -3.56
CA PHE A 32 -14.78 2.81 -4.65
C PHE A 32 -16.14 3.45 -4.38
N GLU A 33 -16.71 3.26 -3.21
CA GLU A 33 -17.96 3.88 -2.82
C GLU A 33 -17.70 5.24 -2.15
N SER A 34 -18.36 6.27 -2.67
CA SER A 34 -18.14 7.65 -2.22
C SER A 34 -18.65 7.95 -0.81
N ASP A 35 -19.47 7.09 -0.24
CA ASP A 35 -19.99 7.19 1.13
C ASP A 35 -19.15 6.41 2.16
N SER A 36 -18.14 5.68 1.72
CA SER A 36 -17.16 5.05 2.60
C SER A 36 -16.28 6.11 3.28
N ASP A 37 -16.66 6.51 4.49
CA ASP A 37 -15.95 7.54 5.25
C ASP A 37 -14.63 7.00 5.82
N PRO A 38 -13.47 7.54 5.45
CA PRO A 38 -12.17 7.04 5.85
C PRO A 38 -11.83 7.29 7.34
N VAL A 39 -12.67 8.02 8.06
CA VAL A 39 -12.50 8.32 9.50
C VAL A 39 -13.61 7.71 10.34
N LYS A 40 -14.84 7.67 9.81
CA LYS A 40 -16.03 7.21 10.53
C LYS A 40 -16.56 5.88 10.05
N GLY A 41 -15.81 5.16 9.21
CA GLY A 41 -16.22 3.85 8.72
C GLY A 41 -16.50 2.86 9.85
N GLU A 42 -17.29 1.84 9.55
CA GLU A 42 -17.77 0.83 10.51
C GLU A 42 -16.64 0.24 11.38
N LYS A 43 -15.46 0.05 10.81
CA LYS A 43 -14.30 -0.55 11.49
C LYS A 43 -13.35 0.44 12.15
N ALA A 44 -13.70 1.72 12.19
CA ALA A 44 -12.79 2.76 12.71
C ALA A 44 -12.34 2.51 14.15
N GLN A 45 -13.23 2.00 15.02
CA GLN A 45 -12.87 1.66 16.39
C GLN A 45 -11.92 0.47 16.46
N ASP A 46 -12.15 -0.56 15.65
CA ASP A 46 -11.28 -1.73 15.59
C ASP A 46 -9.89 -1.36 15.04
N VAL A 47 -9.83 -0.44 14.08
CA VAL A 47 -8.56 0.08 13.58
C VAL A 47 -7.78 0.81 14.67
N GLN A 48 -8.44 1.69 15.44
CA GLN A 48 -7.77 2.38 16.55
C GLN A 48 -7.24 1.41 17.62
N ARG A 49 -8.00 0.36 17.94
CA ARG A 49 -7.53 -0.71 18.82
C ARG A 49 -6.34 -1.45 18.23
N LEU A 50 -6.35 -1.72 16.93
CA LEU A 50 -5.25 -2.38 16.25
C LEU A 50 -3.98 -1.53 16.21
N LEU A 51 -4.10 -0.23 15.96
CA LEU A 51 -2.98 0.72 16.00
C LEU A 51 -2.29 0.69 17.37
N LYS A 52 -3.07 0.71 18.45
CA LYS A 52 -2.55 0.58 19.81
C LYS A 52 -1.85 -0.76 20.02
N TYR A 53 -2.49 -1.86 19.62
CA TYR A 53 -1.92 -3.20 19.73
C TYR A 53 -0.64 -3.36 18.94
N GLY A 54 -0.61 -2.88 17.69
CA GLY A 54 0.60 -2.88 16.86
C GLY A 54 1.75 -2.14 17.51
N LYS A 55 1.48 -0.96 18.09
CA LYS A 55 2.49 -0.20 18.86
C LYS A 55 3.04 -0.99 20.04
N GLU A 56 2.21 -1.69 20.81
CA GLU A 56 2.62 -2.55 21.91
C GLU A 56 3.51 -3.72 21.45
N LYS A 57 3.27 -4.21 20.23
CA LYS A 57 4.05 -5.29 19.60
C LYS A 57 5.28 -4.80 18.82
N GLY A 58 5.49 -3.50 18.71
CA GLY A 58 6.59 -2.92 17.92
C GLY A 58 6.37 -2.97 16.42
N VAL A 59 5.12 -3.13 15.96
CA VAL A 59 4.70 -3.15 14.55
C VAL A 59 3.90 -1.90 14.24
N GLY A 60 4.40 -1.05 13.35
CA GLY A 60 3.68 0.12 12.86
C GLY A 60 2.60 -0.26 11.87
N ILE A 61 1.39 0.26 12.04
CA ILE A 61 0.28 -0.02 11.13
C ILE A 61 0.11 1.13 10.15
N TRP A 62 0.07 0.81 8.86
CA TRP A 62 -0.27 1.74 7.79
C TRP A 62 -1.73 1.57 7.39
N LEU A 63 -2.33 2.65 6.97
CA LEU A 63 -3.73 2.68 6.54
C LEU A 63 -3.80 2.98 5.04
N TYR A 64 -4.52 2.15 4.31
CA TYR A 64 -4.82 2.41 2.91
C TYR A 64 -5.88 3.50 2.79
N LEU A 65 -5.70 4.36 1.80
CA LEU A 65 -6.65 5.38 1.36
C LEU A 65 -6.57 5.51 -0.16
N ASN A 66 -7.69 5.60 -0.83
CA ASN A 66 -7.71 5.88 -2.26
C ASN A 66 -8.27 7.25 -2.60
N ASP A 67 -8.23 7.58 -3.88
CA ASP A 67 -8.62 8.90 -4.37
C ASP A 67 -10.11 9.21 -4.18
N VAL A 68 -11.00 8.19 -4.16
CA VAL A 68 -12.43 8.39 -3.92
C VAL A 68 -12.64 8.92 -2.50
N GLY A 69 -12.12 8.22 -1.49
CA GLY A 69 -12.18 8.65 -0.09
C GLY A 69 -11.34 9.91 0.17
N GLY A 70 -10.15 10.00 -0.41
CA GLY A 70 -9.22 11.10 -0.19
C GLY A 70 -9.67 12.43 -0.79
N ARG A 71 -10.48 12.44 -1.86
CA ARG A 71 -10.99 13.67 -2.47
C ARG A 71 -12.40 14.03 -2.01
N LYS A 72 -13.22 13.05 -1.67
CA LYS A 72 -14.57 13.28 -1.15
C LYS A 72 -14.54 13.91 0.24
N TYR A 73 -13.63 13.42 1.08
CA TYR A 73 -13.47 13.90 2.46
C TYR A 73 -12.27 14.84 2.56
N PRO A 74 -12.28 15.82 3.48
CA PRO A 74 -11.17 16.77 3.63
C PRO A 74 -9.87 16.04 3.99
N ILE A 75 -8.97 15.90 3.03
CA ILE A 75 -7.73 15.13 3.16
C ILE A 75 -6.86 15.59 4.33
N GLU A 76 -6.84 16.91 4.60
CA GLU A 76 -6.12 17.50 5.72
C GLU A 76 -6.61 16.95 7.07
N LYS A 77 -7.92 16.82 7.22
CA LYS A 77 -8.55 16.29 8.44
C LYS A 77 -8.35 14.78 8.55
N THR A 78 -8.46 14.07 7.43
CA THR A 78 -8.27 12.61 7.38
C THR A 78 -6.85 12.25 7.80
N LEU A 79 -5.84 12.86 7.19
CA LEU A 79 -4.44 12.57 7.50
C LEU A 79 -4.05 13.01 8.92
N LYS A 80 -4.58 14.16 9.37
CA LYS A 80 -4.41 14.55 10.76
C LYS A 80 -5.00 13.50 11.72
N GLN A 81 -6.19 13.01 11.44
CA GLN A 81 -6.84 11.99 12.28
C GLN A 81 -6.05 10.68 12.31
N TYR A 82 -5.47 10.26 11.17
CA TYR A 82 -4.62 9.07 11.14
C TYR A 82 -3.36 9.25 11.99
N GLY A 83 -2.74 10.41 11.93
CA GLY A 83 -1.63 10.76 12.82
C GLY A 83 -2.03 10.75 14.29
N ASP A 84 -3.18 11.38 14.63
CA ASP A 84 -3.71 11.42 16.00
C ASP A 84 -4.05 9.99 16.52
N TRP A 85 -4.47 9.07 15.65
CA TRP A 85 -4.68 7.66 16.00
C TRP A 85 -3.39 6.89 16.20
N GLY A 86 -2.25 7.43 15.74
CA GLY A 86 -0.94 6.79 15.82
C GLY A 86 -0.66 5.82 14.68
N ALA A 87 -1.24 6.02 13.51
CA ALA A 87 -0.87 5.28 12.31
C ALA A 87 0.61 5.57 11.98
N ALA A 88 1.32 4.57 11.46
CA ALA A 88 2.71 4.72 11.05
C ALA A 88 2.85 5.33 9.65
N GLY A 89 1.84 5.16 8.80
CA GLY A 89 1.88 5.66 7.44
C GLY A 89 0.56 5.48 6.70
N VAL A 90 0.57 5.93 5.46
CA VAL A 90 -0.56 5.84 4.52
C VAL A 90 -0.09 5.24 3.21
N LYS A 91 -0.81 4.24 2.73
CA LYS A 91 -0.74 3.77 1.35
C LYS A 91 -1.85 4.44 0.56
N TYR A 92 -1.49 5.26 -0.43
CA TYR A 92 -2.46 6.04 -1.21
C TYR A 92 -2.47 5.59 -2.67
N GLY A 93 -3.64 5.19 -3.17
CA GLY A 93 -3.76 4.62 -4.51
C GLY A 93 -4.91 5.18 -5.35
N PHE A 94 -5.02 4.65 -6.57
CA PHE A 94 -6.06 4.94 -7.57
C PHE A 94 -6.27 6.44 -7.83
N MET A 95 -5.16 7.15 -8.06
CA MET A 95 -5.22 8.58 -8.37
C MET A 95 -5.82 8.84 -9.74
N SER A 96 -6.82 9.72 -9.79
CA SER A 96 -7.44 10.22 -11.01
C SER A 96 -6.86 11.58 -11.43
N GLY A 97 -7.12 11.95 -12.68
CA GLY A 97 -6.69 13.23 -13.25
C GLY A 97 -5.45 13.13 -14.16
N THR A 98 -5.05 14.30 -14.67
CA THR A 98 -3.84 14.45 -15.50
C THR A 98 -2.57 14.19 -14.68
N GLN A 99 -1.44 13.96 -15.35
CA GLN A 99 -0.15 13.79 -14.67
C GLN A 99 0.23 15.00 -13.81
N GLU A 100 -0.10 16.20 -14.26
CA GLU A 100 0.16 17.42 -13.50
C GLU A 100 -0.69 17.50 -12.22
N GLU A 101 -1.97 17.16 -12.31
CA GLU A 101 -2.87 17.10 -11.15
C GLU A 101 -2.43 16.03 -10.16
N LYS A 102 -2.06 14.85 -10.65
CA LYS A 102 -1.52 13.77 -9.80
C LYS A 102 -0.24 14.21 -9.09
N ASN A 103 0.68 14.87 -9.79
CA ASN A 103 1.92 15.39 -9.19
C ASN A 103 1.63 16.42 -8.08
N ARG A 104 0.73 17.36 -8.34
CA ARG A 104 0.33 18.35 -7.32
C ARG A 104 -0.32 17.69 -6.11
N TRP A 105 -1.20 16.73 -6.35
CA TRP A 105 -1.89 16.00 -5.30
C TRP A 105 -0.94 15.14 -4.45
N THR A 106 -0.03 14.41 -5.10
CA THR A 106 1.02 13.63 -4.45
C THR A 106 1.89 14.51 -3.54
N LYS A 107 2.33 15.67 -4.05
CA LYS A 107 3.10 16.62 -3.25
C LYS A 107 2.33 17.06 -2.01
N LYS A 108 1.07 17.46 -2.18
CA LYS A 108 0.19 17.87 -1.06
C LYS A 108 0.06 16.77 -0.02
N ILE A 109 -0.21 15.53 -0.44
CA ILE A 109 -0.35 14.39 0.48
C ILE A 109 0.97 14.14 1.21
N THR A 110 2.11 14.18 0.52
CA THR A 110 3.43 14.00 1.12
C THR A 110 3.70 15.02 2.22
N GLU A 111 3.40 16.30 1.95
CA GLU A 111 3.56 17.39 2.92
C GLU A 111 2.64 17.22 4.14
N LEU A 112 1.37 16.87 3.91
CA LEU A 112 0.41 16.62 4.98
C LEU A 112 0.79 15.40 5.83
N CYS A 113 1.27 14.33 5.20
CA CYS A 113 1.78 13.16 5.91
C CYS A 113 2.97 13.54 6.80
N ALA A 114 3.94 14.30 6.28
CA ALA A 114 5.07 14.78 7.06
C ALA A 114 4.63 15.60 8.28
N GLN A 115 3.68 16.53 8.10
CA GLN A 115 3.12 17.35 9.18
C GLN A 115 2.43 16.53 10.28
N ASN A 116 1.92 15.35 9.94
CA ASN A 116 1.20 14.47 10.85
C ASN A 116 1.99 13.22 11.24
N HIS A 117 3.33 13.23 11.03
CA HIS A 117 4.25 12.14 11.38
C HIS A 117 3.91 10.80 10.71
N LEU A 118 3.37 10.84 9.48
CA LEU A 118 3.02 9.68 8.67
C LEU A 118 4.07 9.45 7.58
N LEU A 119 4.47 8.22 7.41
CA LEU A 119 5.13 7.74 6.20
C LEU A 119 4.11 7.65 5.07
N VAL A 120 4.56 7.66 3.82
CA VAL A 120 3.66 7.54 2.67
C VAL A 120 4.24 6.66 1.57
N ASP A 121 3.38 5.81 1.05
CA ASP A 121 3.52 5.01 -0.14
C ASP A 121 2.43 5.39 -1.14
N PHE A 122 2.79 5.51 -2.42
CA PHE A 122 1.83 5.83 -3.48
C PHE A 122 1.70 4.66 -4.46
N HIS A 123 0.47 4.24 -4.68
CA HIS A 123 0.09 3.32 -5.74
C HIS A 123 -0.52 4.07 -6.92
N ASP A 124 -0.32 3.57 -8.15
CA ASP A 124 -0.83 4.17 -9.41
C ASP A 124 -0.51 5.66 -9.57
N GLY A 125 0.45 6.14 -8.84
CA GLY A 125 0.84 7.54 -8.85
C GLY A 125 1.77 7.89 -10.00
N PRO A 126 2.03 9.19 -10.21
CA PRO A 126 3.02 9.63 -11.17
C PRO A 126 4.43 9.20 -10.74
N VAL A 127 5.32 9.10 -11.72
CA VAL A 127 6.73 8.84 -11.45
C VAL A 127 7.30 9.91 -10.50
N HIS A 128 8.04 9.49 -9.52
CA HIS A 128 8.71 10.39 -8.59
C HIS A 128 9.77 11.26 -9.25
N PRO A 129 9.91 12.50 -8.82
CA PRO A 129 11.17 13.21 -8.98
C PRO A 129 12.28 12.47 -8.23
N TYR A 130 13.38 12.19 -8.91
CA TYR A 130 14.57 11.64 -8.27
C TYR A 130 15.00 12.51 -7.08
N GLY A 131 15.32 11.88 -5.97
CA GLY A 131 15.78 12.56 -4.77
C GLY A 131 14.66 13.16 -3.90
N GLN A 132 13.39 12.86 -4.15
CA GLN A 132 12.27 13.32 -3.30
C GLN A 132 12.49 12.97 -1.84
N MET A 133 13.02 11.79 -1.53
CA MET A 133 13.31 11.34 -0.17
C MET A 133 14.33 12.22 0.56
N ARG A 134 15.12 13.02 -0.14
CA ARG A 134 16.05 13.99 0.48
C ARG A 134 15.30 15.20 1.03
N THR A 135 14.21 15.59 0.39
CA THR A 135 13.36 16.71 0.82
C THR A 135 12.26 16.22 1.75
N TRP A 136 11.69 15.07 1.41
CA TRP A 136 10.56 14.45 2.10
C TRP A 136 10.90 13.01 2.50
N PRO A 137 11.64 12.80 3.58
CA PRO A 137 12.07 11.45 4.00
C PRO A 137 10.92 10.53 4.41
N ASN A 138 9.72 11.07 4.60
CA ASN A 138 8.50 10.31 4.82
C ASN A 138 7.92 9.67 3.54
N ALA A 139 8.33 10.10 2.36
CA ALA A 139 7.97 9.46 1.08
C ALA A 139 8.90 8.27 0.83
N VAL A 140 8.62 7.13 1.47
CA VAL A 140 9.58 6.03 1.60
C VAL A 140 9.53 5.03 0.46
N THR A 141 8.40 4.88 -0.24
CA THR A 141 8.24 3.90 -1.32
C THR A 141 7.13 4.28 -2.29
N ARG A 142 7.10 3.59 -3.43
CA ARG A 142 6.04 3.66 -4.45
C ARG A 142 5.93 2.37 -5.22
N GLU A 143 4.77 2.20 -5.88
CA GLU A 143 4.58 1.22 -6.93
C GLU A 143 5.22 1.70 -8.23
N TYR A 144 6.47 1.33 -8.47
CA TYR A 144 7.18 1.59 -9.74
C TYR A 144 7.12 0.44 -10.72
N CYS A 145 6.41 -0.59 -10.40
CA CYS A 145 6.21 -1.79 -11.21
C CYS A 145 4.76 -2.24 -11.06
N HIS A 146 4.34 -3.17 -11.89
CA HIS A 146 3.06 -3.83 -11.66
C HIS A 146 3.16 -4.64 -10.36
N ALA A 147 2.55 -4.14 -9.29
CA ALA A 147 2.54 -4.83 -8.00
C ALA A 147 1.66 -6.10 -8.03
N GLN A 148 0.71 -6.20 -8.95
CA GLN A 148 -0.16 -7.35 -9.12
C GLN A 148 0.41 -8.30 -10.17
N LEU A 149 1.29 -9.18 -9.76
CA LEU A 149 1.95 -10.15 -10.64
C LEU A 149 1.00 -11.21 -11.20
N ASP A 150 -0.09 -11.47 -10.50
CA ASP A 150 -1.07 -12.49 -10.79
C ASP A 150 -2.11 -12.10 -11.86
N GLY A 151 -2.21 -10.82 -12.19
CA GLY A 151 -3.21 -10.30 -13.13
C GLY A 151 -2.70 -10.02 -14.54
N HIS A 152 -1.39 -10.06 -14.77
CA HIS A 152 -0.80 -9.61 -16.03
C HIS A 152 0.38 -10.44 -16.46
N HIS A 153 0.44 -10.84 -17.73
CA HIS A 153 1.56 -11.57 -18.35
C HIS A 153 2.87 -10.73 -18.47
N VAL A 154 3.00 -9.68 -17.73
CA VAL A 154 4.14 -8.76 -17.82
C VAL A 154 5.34 -9.21 -16.99
N PHE A 155 5.15 -10.12 -16.04
CA PHE A 155 6.21 -10.60 -15.17
C PHE A 155 6.70 -11.99 -15.60
N GLU A 156 7.73 -11.96 -16.40
CA GLU A 156 8.62 -13.10 -16.57
C GLU A 156 9.76 -13.01 -15.51
N PRO A 157 10.43 -14.10 -15.17
CA PRO A 157 11.56 -14.09 -14.24
C PRO A 157 12.60 -13.01 -14.57
N LYS A 158 12.89 -12.82 -15.87
CA LYS A 158 13.80 -11.77 -16.34
C LYS A 158 13.32 -10.37 -16.01
N THR A 159 12.03 -10.08 -16.19
CA THR A 159 11.44 -8.77 -15.88
C THR A 159 11.55 -8.49 -14.38
N PHE A 160 11.26 -9.49 -13.56
CA PHE A 160 11.32 -9.40 -12.11
C PHE A 160 12.74 -9.04 -11.63
N VAL A 161 13.74 -9.77 -12.09
CA VAL A 161 15.14 -9.51 -11.75
C VAL A 161 15.60 -8.14 -12.27
N THR A 162 15.18 -7.75 -13.48
CA THR A 162 15.54 -6.46 -14.08
C THR A 162 14.95 -5.28 -13.29
N THR A 163 13.77 -5.44 -12.68
CA THR A 163 13.10 -4.41 -11.89
C THR A 163 14.01 -3.88 -10.78
N VAL A 164 14.77 -4.73 -10.12
CA VAL A 164 15.72 -4.33 -9.07
C VAL A 164 16.74 -3.31 -9.59
N PHE A 165 17.25 -3.51 -10.80
CA PHE A 165 18.28 -2.65 -11.37
C PHE A 165 17.75 -1.39 -12.06
N VAL A 166 16.49 -1.38 -12.44
CA VAL A 166 15.88 -0.26 -13.19
C VAL A 166 14.97 0.57 -12.29
N ASN A 167 14.01 -0.06 -11.67
CA ASN A 167 12.96 0.65 -10.92
C ASN A 167 13.44 1.08 -9.53
N MET A 168 14.32 0.31 -8.90
CA MET A 168 14.87 0.64 -7.58
C MET A 168 15.98 1.69 -7.59
N VAL A 169 16.38 2.20 -8.75
CA VAL A 169 17.36 3.29 -8.84
C VAL A 169 16.88 4.55 -8.08
N ALA A 170 15.58 4.78 -8.03
CA ALA A 170 14.99 5.91 -7.32
C ALA A 170 14.79 5.66 -5.81
N GLY A 171 14.93 4.44 -5.35
CA GLY A 171 14.70 4.01 -3.97
C GLY A 171 13.90 2.71 -3.87
N PRO A 172 13.47 2.32 -2.67
CA PRO A 172 12.62 1.15 -2.48
C PRO A 172 11.32 1.25 -3.26
N ILE A 173 10.84 0.11 -3.74
CA ILE A 173 9.56 0.01 -4.46
C ILE A 173 8.57 -0.86 -3.67
N ASP A 174 7.30 -0.53 -3.76
CA ASP A 174 6.24 -1.44 -3.36
C ASP A 174 5.97 -2.41 -4.52
N MET A 175 6.23 -3.68 -4.27
CA MET A 175 6.08 -4.75 -5.24
C MET A 175 5.51 -6.00 -4.57
N ASN A 176 4.54 -6.60 -5.21
CA ASN A 176 3.98 -7.88 -4.77
C ASN A 176 4.87 -9.02 -5.30
N ASN A 177 5.37 -9.86 -4.41
CA ASN A 177 6.20 -11.01 -4.76
C ASN A 177 5.39 -12.20 -5.33
N GLY A 178 4.13 -11.98 -5.67
CA GLY A 178 3.25 -12.98 -6.23
C GLY A 178 2.58 -13.86 -5.16
N MET A 179 1.78 -14.79 -5.62
CA MET A 179 1.01 -15.67 -4.77
C MET A 179 1.73 -17.00 -4.59
N PHE A 180 1.79 -17.48 -3.35
CA PHE A 180 2.42 -18.75 -3.02
C PHE A 180 1.54 -19.97 -3.31
N ASP A 181 0.45 -19.84 -4.03
CA ASP A 181 -0.34 -20.97 -4.44
C ASP A 181 0.30 -21.68 -5.64
N LEU A 182 1.11 -22.67 -5.34
CA LEU A 182 1.82 -23.47 -6.33
C LEU A 182 0.92 -24.51 -7.03
N ARG A 183 -0.34 -24.63 -6.64
CA ARG A 183 -1.19 -25.74 -7.09
C ARG A 183 -1.83 -25.52 -8.44
N GLN A 184 -2.07 -24.31 -8.85
CA GLN A 184 -2.97 -24.08 -9.99
C GLN A 184 -2.55 -22.95 -10.90
N GLY A 185 -1.60 -22.25 -10.94
CA GLY A 185 -1.33 -21.16 -11.91
C GLY A 185 -2.53 -20.23 -12.22
N HIS A 186 -3.66 -20.41 -11.51
CA HIS A 186 -4.87 -19.63 -11.63
C HIS A 186 -5.24 -19.10 -10.25
N THR A 187 -5.47 -17.81 -10.16
CA THR A 187 -6.12 -17.20 -9.02
C THR A 187 -7.50 -16.72 -9.44
N THR A 188 -8.38 -16.51 -8.50
CA THR A 188 -9.72 -15.94 -8.78
C THR A 188 -9.69 -14.52 -9.35
N ARG A 189 -8.51 -13.91 -9.42
CA ARG A 189 -8.27 -12.58 -9.99
C ARG A 189 -7.72 -12.60 -11.39
N VAL A 190 -7.33 -13.76 -11.88
CA VAL A 190 -6.78 -13.90 -13.23
C VAL A 190 -7.93 -14.22 -14.17
N ASP A 191 -8.05 -13.46 -15.25
CA ASP A 191 -8.84 -13.82 -16.38
C ASP A 191 -8.38 -15.19 -16.88
N GLU A 192 -9.29 -16.15 -17.08
CA GLU A 192 -8.98 -17.50 -17.55
C GLU A 192 -8.17 -17.49 -18.86
N SER A 193 -8.27 -16.42 -19.64
CA SER A 193 -7.45 -16.20 -20.84
C SER A 193 -5.97 -15.90 -20.55
N GLN A 194 -5.59 -15.67 -19.31
CA GLN A 194 -4.24 -15.25 -18.92
C GLN A 194 -3.71 -16.06 -17.71
N PRO A 195 -3.45 -17.36 -17.89
CA PRO A 195 -2.86 -18.13 -16.81
C PRO A 195 -1.45 -17.61 -16.48
N VAL A 196 -1.22 -17.23 -15.24
CA VAL A 196 0.11 -16.91 -14.73
C VAL A 196 0.72 -18.19 -14.18
N PRO A 197 1.88 -18.63 -14.65
CA PRO A 197 2.59 -19.75 -14.06
C PRO A 197 3.06 -19.36 -12.65
N SER A 198 2.28 -19.67 -11.64
CA SER A 198 2.57 -19.33 -10.24
C SER A 198 3.91 -19.84 -9.75
N THR A 199 4.37 -20.97 -10.26
CA THR A 199 5.69 -21.54 -9.97
C THR A 199 6.85 -20.64 -10.37
N LEU A 200 6.82 -20.09 -11.58
CA LEU A 200 7.89 -19.21 -12.09
C LEU A 200 7.96 -17.89 -11.32
N VAL A 201 6.81 -17.32 -10.98
CA VAL A 201 6.75 -16.09 -10.18
C VAL A 201 7.25 -16.34 -8.77
N SER A 202 6.87 -17.46 -8.15
CA SER A 202 7.33 -17.82 -6.80
C SER A 202 8.83 -18.12 -6.77
N GLU A 203 9.37 -18.71 -7.81
CA GLU A 203 10.82 -18.93 -7.94
C GLU A 203 11.59 -17.63 -8.12
N ALA A 204 11.10 -16.73 -8.98
CA ALA A 204 11.69 -15.42 -9.16
C ALA A 204 11.65 -14.56 -7.88
N ALA A 205 10.64 -14.73 -7.05
CA ALA A 205 10.52 -14.01 -5.79
C ALA A 205 11.47 -14.53 -4.69
N ARG A 206 12.02 -15.73 -4.86
CA ARG A 206 12.97 -16.34 -3.90
C ARG A 206 14.42 -16.05 -4.22
N THR A 207 14.72 -15.62 -5.43
CA THR A 207 16.08 -15.25 -5.88
C THR A 207 16.36 -13.79 -5.64
#